data_499bfda5102912ed8b968f6a74c9d98d
#
_entry.id   499bfda5102912ed8b968f6a74c9d98d
#
_cell.length_a   1.000
_cell.length_b   1.000
_cell.length_c   1.000
_cell.angle_alpha   90.00
_cell.angle_beta   90.00
_cell.angle_gamma   90.00
#
_symmetry.space_group_name_H-M   'P 1'
#
loop_
_entity.id
_entity.type
_entity.pdbx_description
1 polymer ?
#
loop_
_entity_poly.entity_id
_entity_poly.type
_entity_poly.pdbx_seq_one_letter_code
_entity_poly.pdbx_strand_id
1 'polypeptide(L)'
;MNTCSKGLLALSILSTATLVNAEEFVVEQKHKTFSHDTIKAKVGDVVHFKNEDPFFHNVFSLSDTQFFDLGSYPKGESKPVILEATGSIEVECAIHPDMKMTIEVSP
;
A
#
# COMPACT_ATOMS: atom_id res chain seq x y z
N MET A 1 -44.87 39.66 9.85
CA MET A 1 -44.46 39.35 9.62
C MET A 1 -43.62 38.76 9.28
N ASN A 2 -43.33 38.33 9.13
CA ASN A 2 -42.66 37.88 8.80
C ASN A 2 -41.75 37.44 8.43
N THR A 3 -41.31 37.22 8.38
CA THR A 3 -40.50 36.97 8.04
C THR A 3 -39.58 36.36 7.84
N CYS A 4 -39.30 36.13 7.89
CA CYS A 4 -38.42 35.71 7.74
C CYS A 4 -37.66 35.03 7.38
N SER A 5 -37.47 34.59 7.22
CA SER A 5 -36.80 33.90 6.85
C SER A 5 -35.96 33.65 6.38
N LYS A 6 -35.60 33.78 6.37
CA LYS A 6 -34.79 33.63 5.84
C LYS A 6 -33.98 33.00 5.67
N GLY A 7 -33.67 32.67 5.54
CA GLY A 7 -32.90 32.16 5.22
C GLY A 7 -32.04 31.59 5.04
N LEU A 8 -31.88 31.33 5.18
CA LEU A 8 -31.12 30.79 5.27
C LEU A 8 -30.45 30.18 4.64
N LEU A 9 -30.09 30.09 4.22
CA LEU A 9 -29.45 29.57 3.59
C LEU A 9 -28.57 28.94 3.75
N ALA A 10 -28.44 28.38 3.85
CA ALA A 10 -27.86 27.51 3.95
C ALA A 10 -26.94 27.35 3.19
N LEU A 11 -26.15 27.49 3.15
CA LEU A 11 -25.22 27.30 2.55
C LEU A 11 -24.65 26.28 2.71
N SER A 12 -24.86 25.50 2.41
CA SER A 12 -24.30 24.42 2.38
C SER A 12 -23.26 24.37 1.57
N ILE A 13 -22.25 24.42 2.06
CA ILE A 13 -21.19 24.33 1.47
C ILE A 13 -20.90 23.07 1.27
N LEU A 14 -21.04 22.55 0.34
CA LEU A 14 -20.60 21.47 0.03
C LEU A 14 -19.31 21.42 -0.13
N SER A 15 -18.60 21.13 0.72
CA SER A 15 -17.31 20.78 0.62
C SER A 15 -17.30 19.52 -0.08
N THR A 16 -17.02 19.47 -1.17
CA THR A 16 -16.76 18.35 -1.86
C THR A 16 -15.46 17.90 -1.45
N ALA A 17 -15.39 17.17 -0.49
CA ALA A 17 -14.15 16.54 -0.16
C ALA A 17 -13.96 15.48 -1.23
N THR A 18 -12.95 15.61 -1.99
CA THR A 18 -12.60 14.56 -2.87
C THR A 18 -12.09 13.45 -2.02
N LEU A 19 -12.81 12.40 -1.99
CA LEU A 19 -12.32 11.24 -1.31
C LEU A 19 -11.26 10.63 -2.16
N VAL A 20 -10.06 10.74 -1.75
CA VAL A 20 -8.99 10.04 -2.40
C VAL A 20 -9.01 8.66 -1.81
N ASN A 21 -9.52 7.71 -2.54
CA ASN A 21 -9.50 6.34 -2.08
C ASN A 21 -8.12 5.76 -2.31
N ALA A 22 -7.51 5.28 -1.27
CA ALA A 22 -6.28 4.54 -1.38
C ALA A 22 -6.55 3.25 -2.14
N GLU A 23 -5.69 2.91 -3.07
CA GLU A 23 -5.76 1.62 -3.74
C GLU A 23 -5.08 0.58 -2.88
N GLU A 24 -5.56 -0.65 -2.99
CA GLU A 24 -4.94 -1.77 -2.30
C GLU A 24 -4.46 -2.77 -3.33
N PHE A 25 -3.21 -3.14 -3.21
CA PHE A 25 -2.58 -4.12 -4.08
C PHE A 25 -2.31 -5.38 -3.29
N VAL A 26 -2.42 -6.54 -3.94
CA VAL A 26 -2.05 -7.80 -3.34
C VAL A 26 -0.86 -8.36 -4.11
N VAL A 27 0.25 -8.56 -3.42
CA VAL A 27 1.43 -9.20 -3.96
C VAL A 27 1.55 -10.55 -3.30
N GLU A 28 1.53 -11.61 -4.10
CA GLU A 28 1.67 -12.96 -3.58
C GLU A 28 3.11 -13.43 -3.66
N GLN A 29 3.54 -14.16 -2.65
CA GLN A 29 4.82 -14.83 -2.65
C GLN A 29 4.54 -16.29 -2.96
N LYS A 30 4.88 -16.72 -4.15
CA LYS A 30 4.60 -18.08 -4.58
C LYS A 30 5.74 -18.58 -5.47
N HIS A 31 6.12 -19.82 -5.28
CA HIS A 31 7.23 -20.41 -6.03
C HIS A 31 8.54 -19.63 -5.85
N LYS A 32 8.75 -19.06 -4.68
CA LYS A 32 9.93 -18.27 -4.36
C LYS A 32 10.05 -17.04 -5.24
N THR A 33 8.92 -16.48 -5.65
CA THR A 33 8.87 -15.24 -6.44
C THR A 33 7.77 -14.34 -5.92
N PHE A 34 7.86 -13.06 -6.22
CA PHE A 34 6.74 -12.16 -6.03
C PHE A 34 5.86 -12.19 -7.29
N SER A 35 4.57 -12.02 -7.12
CA SER A 35 3.63 -12.08 -8.24
C SER A 35 3.76 -10.90 -9.20
N HIS A 36 4.52 -9.88 -8.84
CA HIS A 36 4.77 -8.70 -9.68
C HIS A 36 6.25 -8.36 -9.67
N ASP A 37 6.79 -7.93 -10.80
CA ASP A 37 8.15 -7.40 -10.85
C ASP A 37 8.15 -5.94 -10.43
N THR A 38 7.13 -5.19 -10.82
CA THR A 38 6.98 -3.78 -10.50
C THR A 38 5.52 -3.44 -10.30
N ILE A 39 5.26 -2.63 -9.29
CA ILE A 39 3.95 -2.05 -9.06
C ILE A 39 4.11 -0.54 -9.10
N LYS A 40 3.18 0.15 -9.76
CA LYS A 40 3.12 1.60 -9.75
C LYS A 40 1.97 2.01 -8.85
N ALA A 41 2.27 2.76 -7.84
CA ALA A 41 1.31 3.13 -6.80
C ALA A 41 1.49 4.59 -6.40
N LYS A 42 0.68 5.04 -5.46
CA LYS A 42 0.72 6.41 -4.94
C LYS A 42 0.92 6.39 -3.45
N VAL A 43 1.40 7.49 -2.92
CA VAL A 43 1.49 7.67 -1.47
C VAL A 43 0.10 7.47 -0.87
N GLY A 44 0.01 6.68 0.19
CA GLY A 44 -1.24 6.34 0.85
C GLY A 44 -1.83 5.00 0.42
N ASP A 45 -1.36 4.46 -0.69
CA ASP A 45 -1.83 3.14 -1.13
C ASP A 45 -1.27 2.06 -0.21
N VAL A 46 -1.91 0.90 -0.22
CA VAL A 46 -1.54 -0.21 0.65
C VAL A 46 -1.16 -1.41 -0.19
N VAL A 47 -0.04 -2.04 0.13
CA VAL A 47 0.39 -3.27 -0.52
C VAL A 47 0.33 -4.39 0.52
N HIS A 48 -0.44 -5.42 0.21
CA HIS A 48 -0.55 -6.61 1.05
C HIS A 48 0.37 -7.69 0.51
N PHE A 49 1.28 -8.16 1.33
CA PHE A 49 2.20 -9.23 0.94
C PHE A 49 1.69 -10.55 1.53
N LYS A 50 1.16 -11.41 0.68
CA LYS A 50 0.56 -12.66 1.10
C LYS A 50 1.46 -13.84 0.78
N ASN A 51 1.76 -14.66 1.77
CA ASN A 51 2.57 -15.85 1.57
C ASN A 51 1.70 -17.02 1.09
N GLU A 52 1.95 -17.47 -0.14
CA GLU A 52 1.25 -18.61 -0.72
C GLU A 52 2.17 -19.82 -0.83
N ASP A 53 3.40 -19.72 -0.34
CA ASP A 53 4.34 -20.85 -0.34
C ASP A 53 4.21 -21.66 0.94
N PRO A 54 4.51 -22.94 0.90
CA PRO A 54 4.43 -23.81 2.09
C PRO A 54 5.54 -23.58 3.10
N PHE A 55 6.41 -22.59 2.88
CA PHE A 55 7.50 -22.24 3.79
C PHE A 55 7.45 -20.74 4.10
N PHE A 56 8.20 -20.31 5.11
CA PHE A 56 8.21 -18.93 5.54
C PHE A 56 8.91 -18.02 4.54
N HIS A 57 8.42 -16.83 4.41
CA HIS A 57 9.11 -15.75 3.71
C HIS A 57 9.30 -14.57 4.66
N ASN A 58 10.38 -13.84 4.41
CA ASN A 58 10.68 -12.64 5.16
C ASN A 58 10.72 -11.49 4.16
N VAL A 59 9.79 -10.59 4.24
CA VAL A 59 9.64 -9.49 3.29
C VAL A 59 10.13 -8.20 3.92
N PHE A 60 11.02 -7.51 3.25
CA PHE A 60 11.61 -6.29 3.78
C PHE A 60 12.06 -5.33 2.68
N SER A 61 12.31 -4.09 3.05
CA SER A 61 12.93 -3.08 2.20
C SER A 61 13.98 -2.34 2.99
N LEU A 62 15.16 -2.20 2.39
CA LEU A 62 16.23 -1.36 2.95
C LEU A 62 16.36 -0.05 2.17
N SER A 63 15.40 0.26 1.30
CA SER A 63 15.46 1.46 0.47
C SER A 63 15.35 2.72 1.33
N ASP A 64 16.09 3.76 0.94
CA ASP A 64 16.00 5.06 1.61
C ASP A 64 14.61 5.65 1.48
N THR A 65 13.88 5.32 0.43
CA THR A 65 12.52 5.81 0.22
C THR A 65 11.60 5.38 1.36
N GLN A 66 11.67 4.11 1.71
CA GLN A 66 10.88 3.60 2.82
C GLN A 66 11.48 2.28 3.31
N PHE A 67 11.91 2.28 4.55
CA PHE A 67 12.38 1.06 5.19
C PHE A 67 11.17 0.33 5.79
N PHE A 68 11.12 -0.97 5.62
CA PHE A 68 10.20 -1.80 6.40
C PHE A 68 10.71 -3.23 6.50
N ASP A 69 10.27 -3.92 7.53
CA ASP A 69 10.60 -5.32 7.75
C ASP A 69 9.33 -5.99 8.30
N LEU A 70 8.73 -6.86 7.53
CA LEU A 70 7.50 -7.53 7.93
C LEU A 70 7.76 -8.79 8.75
N GLY A 71 9.02 -9.17 8.90
CA GLY A 71 9.39 -10.40 9.58
C GLY A 71 9.03 -11.63 8.77
N SER A 72 9.12 -12.78 9.38
CA SER A 72 8.81 -14.06 8.73
C SER A 72 7.39 -14.47 9.07
N TYR A 73 6.67 -14.98 8.09
CA TYR A 73 5.30 -15.46 8.33
C TYR A 73 4.96 -16.65 7.43
N PRO A 74 4.09 -17.54 7.91
CA PRO A 74 3.78 -18.78 7.21
C PRO A 74 2.76 -18.62 6.10
N LYS A 75 2.56 -19.68 5.36
CA LYS A 75 1.57 -19.73 4.29
C LYS A 75 0.20 -19.29 4.77
N GLY A 76 -0.45 -18.50 3.95
CA GLY A 76 -1.81 -18.00 4.20
C GLY A 76 -1.85 -16.69 4.94
N GLU A 77 -0.73 -16.27 5.53
CA GLU A 77 -0.69 -15.00 6.24
C GLU A 77 -0.34 -13.86 5.29
N SER A 78 -0.95 -12.72 5.52
CA SER A 78 -0.73 -11.51 4.71
C SER A 78 -0.43 -10.34 5.63
N LYS A 79 0.55 -9.52 5.24
CA LYS A 79 0.90 -8.33 6.02
C LYS A 79 0.91 -7.09 5.13
N PRO A 80 0.33 -5.98 5.61
CA PRO A 80 0.22 -4.77 4.81
C PRO A 80 1.38 -3.81 5.00
N VAL A 81 1.67 -3.07 3.94
CA VAL A 81 2.57 -1.92 3.99
C VAL A 81 1.84 -0.72 3.44
N ILE A 82 1.77 0.35 4.21
CA ILE A 82 1.20 1.61 3.73
C ILE A 82 2.35 2.40 3.13
N LEU A 83 2.18 2.86 1.88
CA LEU A 83 3.23 3.60 1.18
C LEU A 83 3.26 5.04 1.67
N GLU A 84 4.40 5.48 2.17
CA GLU A 84 4.52 6.76 2.87
C GLU A 84 5.33 7.82 2.14
N ALA A 85 6.12 7.43 1.17
CA ALA A 85 7.03 8.36 0.51
C ALA A 85 7.14 8.08 -0.98
N THR A 86 7.35 9.14 -1.74
CA THR A 86 7.54 9.07 -3.20
C THR A 86 8.93 8.54 -3.50
N GLY A 87 9.03 7.67 -4.47
CA GLY A 87 10.30 7.12 -4.95
C GLY A 87 10.20 5.62 -5.19
N SER A 88 11.34 4.99 -5.41
CA SER A 88 11.40 3.55 -5.65
C SER A 88 11.67 2.81 -4.35
N ILE A 89 10.92 1.75 -4.14
CA ILE A 89 11.12 0.85 -3.01
C ILE A 89 11.51 -0.51 -3.56
N GLU A 90 12.68 -0.99 -3.16
CA GLU A 90 13.12 -2.33 -3.54
C GLU A 90 12.69 -3.29 -2.44
N VAL A 91 11.88 -4.29 -2.80
CA VAL A 91 11.37 -5.27 -1.86
C VAL A 91 12.09 -6.59 -2.05
N GLU A 92 12.49 -7.21 -0.97
CA GLU A 92 13.32 -8.40 -0.99
C GLU A 92 12.87 -9.43 0.03
N CYS A 93 13.35 -10.65 -0.14
CA CYS A 93 13.21 -11.70 0.86
C CYS A 93 14.59 -12.16 1.31
N ALA A 94 14.87 -12.14 2.60
CA ALA A 94 16.20 -12.46 3.12
C ALA A 94 16.59 -13.92 2.87
N ILE A 95 15.62 -14.81 2.79
CA ILE A 95 15.86 -16.25 2.66
C ILE A 95 16.07 -16.66 1.22
N HIS A 96 15.49 -15.89 0.29
CA HIS A 96 15.56 -16.18 -1.14
C HIS A 96 16.10 -14.96 -1.87
N PRO A 97 17.41 -14.84 -2.02
CA PRO A 97 18.01 -13.58 -2.55
C PRO A 97 17.55 -13.18 -3.95
N ASP A 98 17.02 -14.13 -4.71
CA ASP A 98 16.53 -13.80 -6.06
C ASP A 98 15.08 -13.25 -6.03
N MET A 99 14.42 -13.29 -4.89
CA MET A 99 13.07 -12.72 -4.77
C MET A 99 13.17 -11.23 -4.59
N LYS A 100 12.88 -10.51 -5.64
CA LYS A 100 12.93 -9.04 -5.62
C LYS A 100 11.79 -8.46 -6.44
N MET A 101 11.31 -7.32 -6.02
CA MET A 101 10.36 -6.52 -6.80
C MET A 101 10.55 -5.05 -6.47
N THR A 102 10.00 -4.20 -7.29
CA THR A 102 10.07 -2.76 -7.11
C THR A 102 8.68 -2.17 -6.99
N ILE A 103 8.50 -1.24 -6.06
CA ILE A 103 7.30 -0.43 -5.99
C ILE A 103 7.69 0.99 -6.36
N GLU A 104 7.10 1.53 -7.44
CA GLU A 104 7.33 2.90 -7.85
C GLU A 104 6.22 3.74 -7.28
N VAL A 105 6.52 4.61 -6.34
CA VAL A 105 5.52 5.41 -5.62
C VAL A 105 5.54 6.84 -6.13
N SER A 106 4.39 7.32 -6.59
CA SER A 106 4.20 8.71 -7.03
C SER A 106 3.33 9.47 -6.01
N PRO A 107 3.32 10.79 -6.08
CA PRO A 107 2.49 11.59 -5.17
C PRO A 107 1.00 11.32 -5.30
#